data_82f45a254428d1ab4283fe1e9a10e2b1
#
_entry.id   82f45a254428d1ab4283fe1e9a10e2b1
#
_cell.length_a   1.000
_cell.length_b   1.000
_cell.length_c   1.000
_cell.angle_alpha   90.00
_cell.angle_beta   90.00
_cell.angle_gamma   90.00
#
_symmetry.space_group_name_H-M   'P 1'
#
loop_
_entity.id
_entity.type
_entity.pdbx_description
1 polymer ?
#
loop_
_entity_poly.entity_id
_entity_poly.type
_entity_poly.pdbx_seq_one_letter_code
_entity_poly.pdbx_strand_id
1 'polypeptide(L)'
;MSLSFELLKAKKVDKQLIVLDDPISSFDSIYKNKIAYAIIKFLSDKYSLILTHNTDLIKLLEHQLNNSFTLYYMNNTEGENNGFLKINDNEKRILLYIPSLIKLFSSEIAHEILNEKAFLISIAPFLRGYCYLIQNNEKKDALTKIMHGYETASTNLSSLYNELFQTDIIKNEHIISASDILAYHIDNLDIIKKDKFPLLAKTLIHSFTYLYLRMTVEKKLVDKYRIDTTNNCMLNQIINKAFPNSKKDLENTKNRIFFLSKKTLLNEFNHFEMDMNIFQPAIDITNKALENEKDEILKKLGSL
;
A
#
# COMPACT_ATOMS: atom_id res chain seq x y z
N MET A 1 21.97 -12.88 -19.09
CA MET A 1 21.95 -12.40 -20.49
C MET A 1 21.45 -10.97 -20.48
N SER A 2 22.04 -10.09 -21.30
CA SER A 2 21.66 -8.66 -21.22
C SER A 2 20.28 -8.42 -21.85
N LEU A 3 19.42 -7.63 -21.20
CA LEU A 3 18.12 -7.16 -21.74
C LEU A 3 18.29 -6.59 -23.16
N SER A 4 19.39 -5.86 -23.43
CA SER A 4 19.70 -5.31 -24.75
C SER A 4 19.78 -6.40 -25.83
N PHE A 5 20.30 -7.56 -25.50
CA PHE A 5 20.38 -8.68 -26.45
C PHE A 5 18.99 -9.29 -26.75
N GLU A 6 18.15 -9.40 -25.74
CA GLU A 6 16.77 -9.86 -25.93
C GLU A 6 15.92 -8.85 -26.71
N LEU A 7 16.08 -7.56 -26.46
CA LEU A 7 15.42 -6.51 -27.24
C LEU A 7 15.88 -6.51 -28.70
N LEU A 8 17.18 -6.75 -29.00
CA LEU A 8 17.70 -6.87 -30.35
C LEU A 8 17.16 -8.11 -31.06
N LYS A 9 17.01 -9.25 -30.34
CA LYS A 9 16.33 -10.44 -30.88
C LYS A 9 14.87 -10.14 -31.19
N ALA A 10 14.13 -9.56 -30.23
CA ALA A 10 12.73 -9.20 -30.38
C ALA A 10 12.50 -8.29 -31.60
N LYS A 11 13.41 -7.33 -31.84
CA LYS A 11 13.35 -6.47 -33.03
C LYS A 11 13.49 -7.24 -34.35
N LYS A 12 14.29 -8.30 -34.38
CA LYS A 12 14.54 -9.10 -35.59
C LYS A 12 13.47 -10.17 -35.87
N VAL A 13 12.66 -10.48 -34.87
CA VAL A 13 11.61 -11.51 -35.02
C VAL A 13 10.45 -10.91 -35.80
N ASP A 14 9.94 -11.67 -36.76
CA ASP A 14 8.72 -11.31 -37.51
C ASP A 14 7.45 -11.59 -36.69
N LYS A 15 7.34 -10.96 -35.54
CA LYS A 15 6.16 -10.99 -34.66
C LYS A 15 5.72 -9.55 -34.40
N GLN A 16 4.41 -9.34 -34.46
CA GLN A 16 3.84 -8.02 -34.23
C GLN A 16 3.69 -7.69 -32.74
N LEU A 17 3.47 -8.70 -31.89
CA LEU A 17 3.31 -8.52 -30.43
C LEU A 17 4.53 -9.04 -29.70
N ILE A 18 5.09 -8.19 -28.85
CA ILE A 18 6.18 -8.51 -27.93
C ILE A 18 5.67 -8.36 -26.50
N VAL A 19 5.88 -9.37 -25.68
CA VAL A 19 5.54 -9.35 -24.25
C VAL A 19 6.84 -9.21 -23.45
N LEU A 20 6.90 -8.23 -22.58
CA LEU A 20 7.98 -8.02 -21.62
C LEU A 20 7.41 -8.26 -20.21
N ASP A 21 8.04 -9.16 -19.46
CA ASP A 21 7.68 -9.47 -18.09
C ASP A 21 8.73 -8.86 -17.16
N ASP A 22 8.28 -7.89 -16.38
CA ASP A 22 9.05 -7.13 -15.39
C ASP A 22 10.47 -6.71 -15.81
N PRO A 23 10.60 -5.96 -16.92
CA PRO A 23 11.86 -5.76 -17.62
C PRO A 23 12.89 -4.93 -16.86
N ILE A 24 12.53 -4.31 -15.72
CA ILE A 24 13.44 -3.40 -14.98
C ILE A 24 13.70 -3.81 -13.51
N SER A 25 13.12 -4.89 -13.03
CA SER A 25 13.19 -5.30 -11.62
C SER A 25 14.62 -5.49 -11.09
N SER A 26 15.56 -5.88 -11.96
CA SER A 26 16.95 -6.18 -11.59
C SER A 26 17.93 -5.03 -11.85
N PHE A 27 17.46 -3.82 -12.19
CA PHE A 27 18.34 -2.71 -12.54
C PHE A 27 18.35 -1.60 -11.49
N ASP A 28 19.54 -1.02 -11.28
CA ASP A 28 19.71 0.16 -10.45
C ASP A 28 18.93 1.37 -11.00
N SER A 29 18.50 2.26 -10.10
CA SER A 29 17.68 3.43 -10.42
C SER A 29 18.26 4.31 -11.54
N ILE A 30 19.60 4.46 -11.60
CA ILE A 30 20.31 5.24 -12.62
C ILE A 30 20.06 4.70 -14.04
N TYR A 31 19.91 3.38 -14.19
CA TYR A 31 19.73 2.74 -15.49
C TYR A 31 18.27 2.59 -15.91
N LYS A 32 17.31 2.69 -15.00
CA LYS A 32 15.87 2.52 -15.29
C LYS A 32 15.40 3.42 -16.43
N ASN A 33 15.78 4.70 -16.43
CA ASN A 33 15.45 5.64 -17.52
C ASN A 33 16.01 5.23 -18.88
N LYS A 34 17.26 4.76 -18.91
CA LYS A 34 17.90 4.30 -20.13
C LYS A 34 17.24 3.04 -20.69
N ILE A 35 16.79 2.17 -19.80
CA ILE A 35 16.11 0.94 -20.18
C ILE A 35 14.71 1.24 -20.71
N ALA A 36 13.94 2.09 -20.04
CA ALA A 36 12.64 2.55 -20.54
C ALA A 36 12.77 3.14 -21.95
N TYR A 37 13.77 4.02 -22.17
CA TYR A 37 14.08 4.55 -23.49
C TYR A 37 14.45 3.45 -24.50
N ALA A 38 15.28 2.48 -24.10
CA ALA A 38 15.65 1.37 -24.98
C ALA A 38 14.45 0.52 -25.38
N ILE A 39 13.58 0.17 -24.43
CA ILE A 39 12.34 -0.56 -24.70
C ILE A 39 11.51 0.19 -25.76
N ILE A 40 11.24 1.46 -25.54
CA ILE A 40 10.46 2.29 -26.47
C ILE A 40 11.11 2.32 -27.86
N LYS A 41 12.42 2.62 -27.92
CA LYS A 41 13.15 2.74 -29.18
C LYS A 41 13.23 1.44 -29.97
N PHE A 42 13.48 0.30 -29.30
CA PHE A 42 13.62 -0.99 -29.98
C PHE A 42 12.30 -1.60 -30.41
N LEU A 43 11.20 -1.27 -29.71
CA LEU A 43 9.88 -1.84 -29.97
C LEU A 43 8.91 -0.83 -30.60
N SER A 44 9.39 0.30 -31.10
CA SER A 44 8.54 1.37 -31.66
C SER A 44 7.70 0.97 -32.87
N ASP A 45 8.12 -0.07 -33.59
CA ASP A 45 7.44 -0.66 -34.76
C ASP A 45 6.58 -1.90 -34.41
N LYS A 46 6.42 -2.22 -33.13
CA LYS A 46 5.72 -3.40 -32.67
C LYS A 46 4.70 -3.08 -31.60
N TYR A 47 3.67 -3.92 -31.48
CA TYR A 47 2.79 -3.89 -30.31
C TYR A 47 3.52 -4.48 -29.11
N SER A 48 3.58 -3.74 -28.03
CA SER A 48 4.27 -4.17 -26.81
C SER A 48 3.28 -4.27 -25.66
N LEU A 49 3.29 -5.43 -24.97
CA LEU A 49 2.63 -5.63 -23.69
C LEU A 49 3.71 -5.72 -22.62
N ILE A 50 3.69 -4.79 -21.68
CA ILE A 50 4.62 -4.77 -20.56
C ILE A 50 3.86 -5.16 -19.29
N LEU A 51 4.24 -6.27 -18.69
CA LEU A 51 3.75 -6.71 -17.39
C LEU A 51 4.75 -6.23 -16.33
N THR A 52 4.28 -5.55 -15.30
CA THR A 52 5.15 -5.08 -14.22
C THR A 52 4.36 -4.81 -12.95
N HIS A 53 4.96 -5.09 -11.81
CA HIS A 53 4.52 -4.62 -10.50
C HIS A 53 5.24 -3.31 -10.08
N ASN A 54 6.17 -2.82 -10.92
CA ASN A 54 6.98 -1.65 -10.61
C ASN A 54 6.36 -0.37 -11.19
N THR A 55 5.76 0.44 -10.31
CA THR A 55 5.11 1.70 -10.70
C THR A 55 6.10 2.76 -11.18
N ASP A 56 7.40 2.67 -10.82
CA ASP A 56 8.42 3.57 -11.36
C ASP A 56 8.58 3.40 -12.86
N LEU A 57 8.50 2.15 -13.38
CA LEU A 57 8.52 1.93 -14.82
C LEU A 57 7.37 2.64 -15.52
N ILE A 58 6.17 2.57 -14.94
CA ILE A 58 4.98 3.22 -15.50
C ILE A 58 5.19 4.74 -15.57
N LYS A 59 5.72 5.35 -14.50
CA LYS A 59 6.06 6.79 -14.46
C LYS A 59 7.11 7.17 -15.52
N LEU A 60 8.13 6.33 -15.68
CA LEU A 60 9.19 6.56 -16.69
C LEU A 60 8.65 6.44 -18.12
N LEU A 61 7.80 5.45 -18.39
CA LEU A 61 7.13 5.30 -19.69
C LEU A 61 6.21 6.49 -19.99
N GLU A 62 5.42 6.95 -19.00
CA GLU A 62 4.58 8.13 -19.18
C GLU A 62 5.39 9.38 -19.49
N HIS A 63 6.50 9.58 -18.79
CA HIS A 63 7.38 10.73 -19.03
C HIS A 63 7.95 10.76 -20.46
N GLN A 64 8.18 9.59 -21.04
CA GLN A 64 8.75 9.47 -22.39
C GLN A 64 7.70 9.37 -23.50
N LEU A 65 6.55 8.77 -23.23
CA LEU A 65 5.50 8.49 -24.20
C LEU A 65 4.34 9.49 -24.17
N ASN A 66 4.21 10.27 -23.12
CA ASN A 66 3.22 11.33 -22.97
C ASN A 66 1.79 10.89 -23.37
N ASN A 67 1.17 10.00 -22.61
CA ASN A 67 -0.16 9.42 -22.82
C ASN A 67 -0.29 8.47 -24.04
N SER A 68 0.80 8.05 -24.66
CA SER A 68 0.74 7.18 -25.85
C SER A 68 0.64 5.70 -25.53
N PHE A 69 0.24 5.32 -24.31
CA PHE A 69 -0.01 3.92 -23.93
C PHE A 69 -1.27 3.79 -23.07
N THR A 70 -1.87 2.61 -23.11
CA THR A 70 -3.02 2.27 -22.26
C THR A 70 -2.55 1.50 -21.04
N LEU A 71 -2.99 1.90 -19.87
CA LEU A 71 -2.66 1.26 -18.60
C LEU A 71 -3.80 0.34 -18.17
N TYR A 72 -3.44 -0.89 -17.79
CA TYR A 72 -4.34 -1.88 -17.23
C TYR A 72 -3.81 -2.35 -15.88
N TYR A 73 -4.70 -2.72 -14.98
CA TYR A 73 -4.33 -3.53 -13.83
C TYR A 73 -4.97 -4.91 -13.93
N MET A 74 -4.29 -5.92 -13.41
CA MET A 74 -4.84 -7.26 -13.34
C MET A 74 -5.67 -7.38 -12.07
N ASN A 75 -7.00 -7.54 -12.24
CA ASN A 75 -7.89 -7.83 -11.13
C ASN A 75 -8.11 -9.34 -11.00
N ASN A 76 -8.09 -9.81 -9.75
CA ASN A 76 -8.42 -11.18 -9.40
C ASN A 76 -9.24 -11.17 -8.11
N THR A 77 -10.41 -10.55 -8.18
CA THR A 77 -11.33 -10.41 -7.05
C THR A 77 -12.56 -11.27 -7.30
N GLU A 78 -12.89 -12.12 -6.35
CA GLU A 78 -14.10 -12.96 -6.43
C GLU A 78 -15.36 -12.08 -6.44
N GLY A 79 -16.27 -12.35 -7.40
CA GLY A 79 -17.49 -11.57 -7.56
C GLY A 79 -17.36 -10.26 -8.34
N GLU A 80 -16.17 -9.90 -8.82
CA GLU A 80 -15.91 -8.73 -9.65
C GLU A 80 -15.46 -9.13 -11.07
N ASN A 81 -15.37 -8.14 -11.97
CA ASN A 81 -14.77 -8.35 -13.28
C ASN A 81 -13.27 -8.65 -13.12
N ASN A 82 -12.85 -9.80 -13.60
CA ASN A 82 -11.46 -10.26 -13.52
C ASN A 82 -10.71 -10.10 -14.83
N GLY A 83 -9.38 -10.15 -14.76
CA GLY A 83 -8.48 -10.01 -15.88
C GLY A 83 -7.91 -8.60 -16.01
N PHE A 84 -7.61 -8.18 -17.24
CA PHE A 84 -7.04 -6.87 -17.51
C PHE A 84 -8.13 -5.80 -17.51
N LEU A 85 -8.18 -4.99 -16.46
CA LEU A 85 -9.10 -3.88 -16.34
C LEU A 85 -8.38 -2.58 -16.70
N LYS A 86 -8.95 -1.83 -17.65
CA LYS A 86 -8.38 -0.55 -18.06
C LYS A 86 -8.47 0.46 -16.91
N ILE A 87 -7.33 1.03 -16.55
CA ILE A 87 -7.26 2.14 -15.60
C ILE A 87 -7.76 3.38 -16.32
N ASN A 88 -8.74 4.06 -15.73
CA ASN A 88 -9.27 5.30 -16.28
C ASN A 88 -8.28 6.47 -16.13
N ASP A 89 -8.50 7.54 -16.88
CA ASP A 89 -7.58 8.67 -16.93
C ASP A 89 -7.46 9.41 -15.58
N ASN A 90 -8.51 9.39 -14.75
CA ASN A 90 -8.46 10.01 -13.42
C ASN A 90 -7.50 9.24 -12.51
N GLU A 91 -7.60 7.89 -12.47
CA GLU A 91 -6.69 7.05 -11.69
C GLU A 91 -5.27 7.06 -12.25
N LYS A 92 -5.12 6.99 -13.58
CA LYS A 92 -3.81 7.13 -14.23
C LYS A 92 -3.11 8.43 -13.79
N ARG A 93 -3.84 9.54 -13.76
CA ARG A 93 -3.31 10.84 -13.34
C ARG A 93 -2.82 10.85 -11.89
N ILE A 94 -3.60 10.31 -10.95
CA ILE A 94 -3.21 10.28 -9.53
C ILE A 94 -2.10 9.26 -9.24
N LEU A 95 -2.03 8.17 -10.01
CA LEU A 95 -0.94 7.20 -9.94
C LEU A 95 0.41 7.81 -10.36
N LEU A 96 0.39 8.63 -11.40
CA LEU A 96 1.61 9.13 -12.02
C LEU A 96 2.11 10.45 -11.42
N TYR A 97 1.21 11.27 -10.87
CA TYR A 97 1.53 12.62 -10.44
C TYR A 97 1.07 12.92 -9.02
N ILE A 98 2.01 13.03 -8.08
CA ILE A 98 1.73 13.36 -6.68
C ILE A 98 0.92 14.66 -6.53
N PRO A 99 1.19 15.76 -7.28
CA PRO A 99 0.34 16.95 -7.20
C PRO A 99 -1.14 16.69 -7.52
N SER A 100 -1.42 15.78 -8.47
CA SER A 100 -2.80 15.39 -8.80
C SER A 100 -3.46 14.60 -7.67
N LEU A 101 -2.69 13.77 -6.97
CA LEU A 101 -3.17 13.07 -5.78
C LEU A 101 -3.46 14.05 -4.63
N ILE A 102 -2.57 15.00 -4.37
CA ILE A 102 -2.80 16.04 -3.36
C ILE A 102 -4.05 16.84 -3.70
N LYS A 103 -4.23 17.22 -4.97
CA LYS A 103 -5.42 17.91 -5.43
C LYS A 103 -6.69 17.07 -5.24
N LEU A 104 -6.63 15.77 -5.53
CA LEU A 104 -7.76 14.86 -5.26
C LEU A 104 -8.15 14.93 -3.78
N PHE A 105 -7.20 14.76 -2.87
CA PHE A 105 -7.46 14.77 -1.44
C PHE A 105 -7.87 16.15 -0.90
N SER A 106 -7.39 17.25 -1.49
CA SER A 106 -7.75 18.60 -1.03
C SER A 106 -9.11 19.10 -1.52
N SER A 107 -9.67 18.55 -2.61
CA SER A 107 -10.88 19.12 -3.21
C SER A 107 -11.83 18.13 -3.89
N GLU A 108 -11.32 17.11 -4.58
CA GLU A 108 -12.14 16.30 -5.49
C GLU A 108 -12.74 15.05 -4.82
N ILE A 109 -12.16 14.56 -3.71
CA ILE A 109 -12.54 13.30 -3.06
C ILE A 109 -13.85 13.39 -2.26
N ALA A 110 -14.29 14.59 -1.87
CA ALA A 110 -15.42 14.82 -0.97
C ALA A 110 -16.69 14.06 -1.35
N HIS A 111 -17.03 14.06 -2.64
CA HIS A 111 -18.24 13.41 -3.16
C HIS A 111 -18.08 11.89 -3.35
N GLU A 112 -16.88 11.37 -3.21
CA GLU A 112 -16.58 9.96 -3.38
C GLU A 112 -16.52 9.22 -2.04
N ILE A 113 -16.33 9.92 -0.91
CA ILE A 113 -16.25 9.33 0.43
C ILE A 113 -17.63 8.78 0.84
N LEU A 114 -17.67 7.49 1.17
CA LEU A 114 -18.86 6.81 1.70
C LEU A 114 -18.82 6.70 3.24
N ASN A 115 -17.63 6.54 3.80
CA ASN A 115 -17.40 6.42 5.24
C ASN A 115 -16.18 7.25 5.64
N GLU A 116 -16.44 8.44 6.21
CA GLU A 116 -15.38 9.38 6.62
C GLU A 116 -14.41 8.76 7.63
N LYS A 117 -14.91 8.05 8.64
CA LYS A 117 -14.07 7.42 9.67
C LYS A 117 -13.15 6.36 9.06
N ALA A 118 -13.68 5.47 8.24
CA ALA A 118 -12.87 4.44 7.57
C ALA A 118 -11.88 5.05 6.58
N PHE A 119 -12.29 6.11 5.86
CA PHE A 119 -11.40 6.85 4.96
C PHE A 119 -10.21 7.44 5.72
N LEU A 120 -10.45 8.15 6.80
CA LEU A 120 -9.39 8.78 7.61
C LEU A 120 -8.43 7.75 8.20
N ILE A 121 -8.93 6.60 8.67
CA ILE A 121 -8.08 5.52 9.16
C ILE A 121 -7.24 4.92 8.03
N SER A 122 -7.84 4.65 6.88
CA SER A 122 -7.15 4.03 5.74
C SER A 122 -6.04 4.91 5.16
N ILE A 123 -6.21 6.23 5.22
CA ILE A 123 -5.23 7.20 4.72
C ILE A 123 -4.21 7.64 5.79
N ALA A 124 -4.37 7.26 7.05
CA ALA A 124 -3.47 7.67 8.14
C ALA A 124 -1.98 7.40 7.85
N PRO A 125 -1.58 6.24 7.26
CA PRO A 125 -0.19 6.02 6.86
C PRO A 125 0.30 7.05 5.83
N PHE A 126 -0.50 7.37 4.83
CA PHE A 126 -0.18 8.39 3.83
C PHE A 126 -0.04 9.78 4.47
N LEU A 127 -0.97 10.16 5.36
CA LEU A 127 -0.89 11.44 6.09
C LEU A 127 0.39 11.53 6.92
N ARG A 128 0.82 10.44 7.55
CA ARG A 128 2.07 10.38 8.31
C ARG A 128 3.29 10.61 7.42
N GLY A 129 3.34 9.98 6.25
CA GLY A 129 4.37 10.19 5.24
C GLY A 129 4.37 11.63 4.70
N TYR A 130 3.18 12.17 4.44
CA TYR A 130 3.04 13.57 4.01
C TYR A 130 3.53 14.55 5.08
N CYS A 131 3.19 14.33 6.36
CA CYS A 131 3.73 15.11 7.47
C CYS A 131 5.26 15.04 7.55
N TYR A 132 5.86 13.87 7.29
CA TYR A 132 7.32 13.74 7.24
C TYR A 132 7.93 14.61 6.14
N LEU A 133 7.36 14.59 4.93
CA LEU A 133 7.85 15.38 3.78
C LEU A 133 7.77 16.89 4.03
N ILE A 134 6.70 17.38 4.66
CA ILE A 134 6.53 18.80 5.01
C ILE A 134 7.15 19.18 6.35
N GLN A 135 7.89 18.26 6.97
CA GLN A 135 8.57 18.45 8.28
C GLN A 135 7.66 18.82 9.44
N ASN A 136 6.40 18.38 9.41
CA ASN A 136 5.45 18.57 10.51
C ASN A 136 5.56 17.39 11.50
N ASN A 137 6.53 17.46 12.41
CA ASN A 137 6.82 16.39 13.35
C ASN A 137 5.71 16.17 14.38
N GLU A 138 5.01 17.22 14.81
CA GLU A 138 3.92 17.13 15.79
C GLU A 138 2.78 16.22 15.25
N LYS A 139 2.28 16.52 14.06
CA LYS A 139 1.22 15.72 13.41
C LYS A 139 1.69 14.33 13.06
N LYS A 140 2.94 14.18 12.62
CA LYS A 140 3.55 12.87 12.37
C LYS A 140 3.56 12.00 13.62
N ASP A 141 3.96 12.56 14.76
CA ASP A 141 4.04 11.82 16.02
C ASP A 141 2.64 11.49 16.58
N ALA A 142 1.66 12.38 16.42
CA ALA A 142 0.26 12.10 16.74
C ALA A 142 -0.29 10.91 15.91
N LEU A 143 -0.05 10.91 14.60
CA LEU A 143 -0.43 9.80 13.71
C LEU A 143 0.30 8.50 14.10
N THR A 144 1.60 8.58 14.42
CA THR A 144 2.38 7.40 14.83
C THR A 144 1.76 6.72 16.05
N LYS A 145 1.35 7.51 17.06
CA LYS A 145 0.72 6.96 18.27
C LYS A 145 -0.55 6.17 17.98
N ILE A 146 -1.47 6.71 17.18
CA ILE A 146 -2.74 5.99 16.88
C ILE A 146 -2.54 4.76 15.97
N MET A 147 -1.40 4.64 15.31
CA MET A 147 -1.07 3.51 14.43
C MET A 147 -0.36 2.35 15.15
N HIS A 148 -0.14 2.45 16.46
CA HIS A 148 0.38 1.36 17.28
C HIS A 148 -0.72 0.76 18.14
N GLY A 149 -0.93 -0.56 18.04
CA GLY A 149 -2.00 -1.27 18.73
C GLY A 149 -1.95 -1.22 20.26
N TYR A 150 -0.81 -0.89 20.84
CA TYR A 150 -0.59 -0.78 22.28
C TYR A 150 -0.72 0.65 22.84
N GLU A 151 -0.88 1.64 22.00
CA GLU A 151 -1.01 3.03 22.41
C GLU A 151 -2.46 3.36 22.85
N THR A 152 -2.56 4.33 23.75
CA THR A 152 -3.86 4.81 24.30
C THR A 152 -4.21 6.22 23.84
N ALA A 153 -3.30 6.89 23.15
CA ALA A 153 -3.51 8.24 22.64
C ALA A 153 -4.63 8.29 21.59
N SER A 154 -5.32 9.41 21.52
CA SER A 154 -6.30 9.72 20.48
C SER A 154 -5.91 10.98 19.73
N THR A 155 -6.34 11.09 18.48
CA THR A 155 -6.05 12.21 17.60
C THR A 155 -7.31 12.60 16.83
N ASN A 156 -7.59 13.88 16.73
CA ASN A 156 -8.64 14.41 15.86
C ASN A 156 -8.17 14.34 14.40
N LEU A 157 -8.48 13.21 13.73
CA LEU A 157 -8.08 13.00 12.34
C LEU A 157 -8.78 13.94 11.36
N SER A 158 -9.99 14.39 11.66
CA SER A 158 -10.71 15.35 10.83
C SER A 158 -10.00 16.69 10.76
N SER A 159 -9.66 17.25 11.93
CA SER A 159 -8.90 18.50 12.00
C SER A 159 -7.53 18.36 11.35
N LEU A 160 -6.83 17.26 11.65
CA LEU A 160 -5.51 17.00 11.10
C LEU A 160 -5.54 16.91 9.56
N TYR A 161 -6.51 16.20 8.98
CA TYR A 161 -6.70 16.09 7.54
C TYR A 161 -6.99 17.45 6.90
N ASN A 162 -8.01 18.15 7.42
CA ASN A 162 -8.44 19.43 6.89
C ASN A 162 -7.33 20.48 6.94
N GLU A 163 -6.56 20.53 8.02
CA GLU A 163 -5.40 21.42 8.14
C GLU A 163 -4.27 21.05 7.18
N LEU A 164 -3.93 19.75 7.00
CA LEU A 164 -2.86 19.33 6.11
C LEU A 164 -3.14 19.67 4.64
N PHE A 165 -4.39 19.50 4.21
CA PHE A 165 -4.78 19.76 2.85
C PHE A 165 -5.42 21.14 2.63
N GLN A 166 -5.49 21.99 3.68
CA GLN A 166 -6.11 23.31 3.66
C GLN A 166 -7.54 23.26 3.08
N THR A 167 -8.34 22.34 3.61
CA THR A 167 -9.69 22.03 3.13
C THR A 167 -10.67 21.92 4.29
N ASP A 168 -11.96 21.80 3.97
CA ASP A 168 -13.04 21.53 4.91
C ASP A 168 -13.90 20.33 4.46
N ILE A 169 -13.30 19.41 3.71
CA ILE A 169 -14.00 18.26 3.12
C ILE A 169 -14.57 17.34 4.19
N ILE A 170 -13.83 17.09 5.26
CA ILE A 170 -14.30 16.27 6.38
C ILE A 170 -15.13 17.15 7.30
N LYS A 171 -16.44 16.91 7.31
CA LYS A 171 -17.41 17.75 8.03
C LYS A 171 -17.63 17.30 9.47
N ASN A 172 -17.58 15.99 9.71
CA ASN A 172 -17.80 15.42 11.03
C ASN A 172 -16.49 15.33 11.81
N GLU A 173 -16.57 15.53 13.11
CA GLU A 173 -15.41 15.36 13.98
C GLU A 173 -15.16 13.86 14.22
N HIS A 174 -13.94 13.41 13.94
CA HIS A 174 -13.49 12.04 14.19
C HIS A 174 -12.23 12.05 15.05
N ILE A 175 -12.40 11.91 16.36
CA ILE A 175 -11.33 11.66 17.30
C ILE A 175 -11.09 10.16 17.32
N ILE A 176 -9.92 9.73 16.87
CA ILE A 176 -9.59 8.32 16.66
C ILE A 176 -8.45 7.91 17.60
N SER A 177 -8.65 6.77 18.26
CA SER A 177 -7.64 6.08 19.06
C SER A 177 -7.29 4.72 18.44
N ALA A 178 -6.22 4.09 18.93
CA ALA A 178 -5.89 2.71 18.54
C ALA A 178 -7.03 1.73 18.82
N SER A 179 -7.75 1.91 19.94
CA SER A 179 -8.91 1.07 20.29
C SER A 179 -10.08 1.24 19.31
N ASP A 180 -10.29 2.44 18.76
CA ASP A 180 -11.32 2.66 17.73
C ASP A 180 -10.99 1.91 16.44
N ILE A 181 -9.72 1.89 16.04
CA ILE A 181 -9.27 1.16 14.85
C ILE A 181 -9.43 -0.36 15.07
N LEU A 182 -9.01 -0.86 16.22
CA LEU A 182 -9.10 -2.28 16.58
C LEU A 182 -10.54 -2.79 16.77
N ALA A 183 -11.49 -1.91 17.11
CA ALA A 183 -12.91 -2.24 17.22
C ALA A 183 -13.63 -2.25 15.86
N TYR A 184 -12.95 -1.88 14.77
CA TYR A 184 -13.58 -1.79 13.46
C TYR A 184 -13.80 -3.16 12.84
N HIS A 185 -14.98 -3.34 12.21
CA HIS A 185 -15.24 -4.51 11.36
C HIS A 185 -14.63 -4.26 9.99
N ILE A 186 -13.58 -5.02 9.65
CA ILE A 186 -12.85 -4.84 8.39
C ILE A 186 -13.44 -5.64 7.21
N ASP A 187 -14.44 -6.48 7.48
CA ASP A 187 -15.11 -7.22 6.43
C ASP A 187 -16.09 -6.32 5.68
N ASN A 188 -16.05 -6.37 4.34
CA ASN A 188 -16.94 -5.60 3.45
C ASN A 188 -16.86 -4.07 3.65
N LEU A 189 -15.66 -3.53 3.80
CA LEU A 189 -15.46 -2.08 3.91
C LEU A 189 -15.79 -1.37 2.59
N ASP A 190 -16.75 -0.44 2.64
CA ASP A 190 -17.00 0.53 1.60
C ASP A 190 -16.51 1.91 2.07
N ILE A 191 -15.32 2.30 1.60
CA ILE A 191 -14.62 3.52 2.04
C ILE A 191 -14.95 4.68 1.11
N ILE A 192 -14.78 4.47 -0.20
CA ILE A 192 -15.10 5.42 -1.26
C ILE A 192 -15.86 4.71 -2.39
N LYS A 193 -16.53 5.48 -3.24
CA LYS A 193 -17.19 4.96 -4.44
C LYS A 193 -16.17 4.36 -5.40
N LYS A 194 -16.49 3.19 -5.95
CA LYS A 194 -15.61 2.44 -6.86
C LYS A 194 -15.69 2.91 -8.30
N ASP A 195 -16.77 3.60 -8.71
CA ASP A 195 -17.05 3.91 -10.12
C ASP A 195 -15.94 4.74 -10.77
N LYS A 196 -15.46 5.74 -10.08
CA LYS A 196 -14.46 6.68 -10.58
C LYS A 196 -13.04 6.29 -10.22
N PHE A 197 -12.86 5.66 -9.05
CA PHE A 197 -11.55 5.32 -8.47
C PHE A 197 -11.52 3.88 -7.93
N PRO A 198 -11.71 2.86 -8.79
CA PRO A 198 -11.79 1.46 -8.33
C PRO A 198 -10.47 0.97 -7.70
N LEU A 199 -9.33 1.35 -8.26
CA LEU A 199 -8.03 0.95 -7.74
C LEU A 199 -7.67 1.69 -6.44
N LEU A 200 -8.01 2.98 -6.35
CA LEU A 200 -7.85 3.74 -5.09
C LEU A 200 -8.74 3.17 -3.99
N ALA A 201 -10.00 2.81 -4.30
CA ALA A 201 -10.89 2.17 -3.34
C ALA A 201 -10.29 0.86 -2.81
N LYS A 202 -9.77 0.01 -3.71
CA LYS A 202 -9.04 -1.20 -3.33
C LYS A 202 -7.83 -0.90 -2.45
N THR A 203 -7.03 0.10 -2.82
CA THR A 203 -5.84 0.50 -2.05
C THR A 203 -6.18 0.93 -0.64
N LEU A 204 -7.25 1.73 -0.47
CA LEU A 204 -7.68 2.19 0.86
C LEU A 204 -8.12 1.02 1.74
N ILE A 205 -8.85 0.04 1.19
CA ILE A 205 -9.24 -1.19 1.90
C ILE A 205 -8.00 -2.00 2.31
N HIS A 206 -7.04 -2.18 1.41
CA HIS A 206 -5.80 -2.89 1.70
C HIS A 206 -4.96 -2.17 2.77
N SER A 207 -4.79 -0.85 2.66
CA SER A 207 -4.08 -0.04 3.65
C SER A 207 -4.71 -0.15 5.04
N PHE A 208 -6.05 -0.07 5.11
CA PHE A 208 -6.78 -0.29 6.36
C PHE A 208 -6.53 -1.69 6.93
N THR A 209 -6.64 -2.71 6.09
CA THR A 209 -6.45 -4.12 6.50
C THR A 209 -5.05 -4.37 7.04
N TYR A 210 -4.01 -3.89 6.37
CA TYR A 210 -2.63 -4.02 6.85
C TYR A 210 -2.42 -3.33 8.19
N LEU A 211 -2.90 -2.10 8.33
CA LEU A 211 -2.82 -1.34 9.58
C LEU A 211 -3.52 -2.08 10.71
N TYR A 212 -4.77 -2.52 10.48
CA TYR A 212 -5.56 -3.27 11.45
C TYR A 212 -4.86 -4.56 11.90
N LEU A 213 -4.36 -5.35 10.96
CA LEU A 213 -3.67 -6.61 11.26
C LEU A 213 -2.40 -6.37 12.09
N ARG A 214 -1.59 -5.39 11.70
CA ARG A 214 -0.41 -5.02 12.47
C ARG A 214 -0.77 -4.62 13.89
N MET A 215 -1.73 -3.72 14.06
CA MET A 215 -2.16 -3.25 15.38
C MET A 215 -2.73 -4.38 16.23
N THR A 216 -3.47 -5.30 15.62
CA THR A 216 -4.02 -6.49 16.31
C THR A 216 -2.89 -7.40 16.80
N VAL A 217 -1.88 -7.64 15.99
CA VAL A 217 -0.69 -8.42 16.39
C VAL A 217 0.06 -7.71 17.52
N GLU A 218 0.35 -6.42 17.38
CA GLU A 218 1.02 -5.62 18.41
C GLU A 218 0.27 -5.68 19.75
N LYS A 219 -1.04 -5.37 19.72
CA LYS A 219 -1.90 -5.37 20.91
C LYS A 219 -1.89 -6.72 21.61
N LYS A 220 -2.17 -7.80 20.86
CA LYS A 220 -2.23 -9.14 21.43
C LYS A 220 -0.92 -9.59 22.06
N LEU A 221 0.21 -9.32 21.39
CA LEU A 221 1.52 -9.73 21.90
C LEU A 221 1.95 -8.89 23.11
N VAL A 222 1.73 -7.59 23.07
CA VAL A 222 2.06 -6.68 24.17
C VAL A 222 1.27 -7.05 25.43
N ASP A 223 -0.05 -7.22 25.30
CA ASP A 223 -0.93 -7.54 26.43
C ASP A 223 -0.62 -8.92 27.02
N LYS A 224 -0.51 -9.94 26.15
CA LYS A 224 -0.27 -11.32 26.62
C LYS A 224 1.08 -11.49 27.31
N TYR A 225 2.14 -10.92 26.73
CA TYR A 225 3.50 -11.11 27.22
C TYR A 225 3.99 -9.94 28.08
N ARG A 226 3.12 -8.97 28.39
CA ARG A 226 3.41 -7.79 29.22
C ARG A 226 4.67 -7.07 28.79
N ILE A 227 4.77 -6.81 27.47
CA ILE A 227 5.95 -6.21 26.88
C ILE A 227 6.01 -4.73 27.22
N ASP A 228 7.13 -4.28 27.76
CA ASP A 228 7.40 -2.86 27.94
C ASP A 228 7.60 -2.16 26.60
N THR A 229 6.74 -1.18 26.31
CA THR A 229 6.68 -0.40 25.06
C THR A 229 7.10 1.05 25.25
N THR A 230 7.63 1.45 26.40
CA THR A 230 7.98 2.84 26.76
C THR A 230 8.93 3.51 25.75
N ASN A 231 9.74 2.76 25.03
CA ASN A 231 10.70 3.24 24.03
C ASN A 231 10.27 2.98 22.57
N ASN A 232 9.00 3.07 22.25
CA ASN A 232 8.47 2.86 20.89
C ASN A 232 9.01 1.58 20.24
N CYS A 233 8.46 0.43 20.63
CA CYS A 233 8.93 -0.86 20.14
C CYS A 233 8.47 -1.11 18.69
N MET A 234 9.43 -1.35 17.80
CA MET A 234 9.14 -1.84 16.46
C MET A 234 8.53 -3.24 16.51
N LEU A 235 7.71 -3.60 15.52
CA LEU A 235 7.05 -4.91 15.44
C LEU A 235 8.01 -6.10 15.63
N ASN A 236 9.19 -6.07 15.02
CA ASN A 236 10.19 -7.13 15.19
C ASN A 236 10.73 -7.24 16.63
N GLN A 237 10.82 -6.12 17.33
CA GLN A 237 11.22 -6.12 18.75
C GLN A 237 10.13 -6.72 19.62
N ILE A 238 8.85 -6.38 19.35
CA ILE A 238 7.68 -6.96 20.03
C ILE A 238 7.66 -8.48 19.82
N ILE A 239 7.79 -8.95 18.57
CA ILE A 239 7.82 -10.39 18.25
C ILE A 239 8.98 -11.09 18.97
N ASN A 240 10.18 -10.51 18.97
CA ASN A 240 11.33 -11.11 19.61
C ASN A 240 11.24 -11.12 21.16
N LYS A 241 10.61 -10.12 21.76
CA LYS A 241 10.31 -10.08 23.20
C LYS A 241 9.22 -11.08 23.57
N ALA A 242 8.16 -11.22 22.76
CA ALA A 242 7.07 -12.19 22.95
C ALA A 242 7.58 -13.64 22.85
N PHE A 243 8.45 -13.89 21.89
CA PHE A 243 8.97 -15.23 21.56
C PHE A 243 10.50 -15.23 21.53
N PRO A 244 11.17 -15.21 22.71
CA PRO A 244 12.62 -15.21 22.76
C PRO A 244 13.19 -16.48 22.13
N ASN A 245 14.36 -16.36 21.48
CA ASN A 245 15.01 -17.48 20.83
C ASN A 245 15.45 -18.52 21.88
N SER A 246 14.83 -19.69 21.85
CA SER A 246 15.15 -20.79 22.74
C SER A 246 15.22 -22.11 21.98
N LYS A 247 16.39 -22.77 22.05
CA LYS A 247 16.56 -24.11 21.46
C LYS A 247 15.70 -25.19 22.13
N LYS A 248 15.17 -24.91 23.33
CA LYS A 248 14.42 -25.88 24.14
C LYS A 248 12.90 -25.73 24.00
N ASP A 249 12.43 -24.57 23.49
CA ASP A 249 11.01 -24.26 23.33
C ASP A 249 10.65 -24.19 21.85
N LEU A 250 10.23 -25.34 21.33
CA LEU A 250 9.85 -25.49 19.93
C LEU A 250 8.61 -24.66 19.57
N GLU A 251 7.65 -24.53 20.47
CA GLU A 251 6.41 -23.79 20.23
C GLU A 251 6.68 -22.30 20.13
N ASN A 252 7.48 -21.72 21.04
CA ASN A 252 7.92 -20.35 20.93
C ASN A 252 8.71 -20.10 19.63
N THR A 253 9.54 -21.04 19.22
CA THR A 253 10.28 -20.94 17.97
C THR A 253 9.35 -20.92 16.76
N LYS A 254 8.34 -21.78 16.71
CA LYS A 254 7.32 -21.80 15.65
C LYS A 254 6.52 -20.51 15.60
N ASN A 255 6.07 -20.00 16.74
CA ASN A 255 5.33 -18.74 16.82
C ASN A 255 6.18 -17.56 16.34
N ARG A 256 7.44 -17.51 16.76
CA ARG A 256 8.38 -16.49 16.31
C ARG A 256 8.58 -16.52 14.80
N ILE A 257 8.83 -17.69 14.22
CA ILE A 257 9.01 -17.85 12.76
C ILE A 257 7.75 -17.41 12.03
N PHE A 258 6.58 -17.83 12.50
CA PHE A 258 5.30 -17.44 11.92
C PHE A 258 5.15 -15.91 11.83
N PHE A 259 5.24 -15.19 12.96
CA PHE A 259 5.04 -13.74 12.95
C PHE A 259 6.16 -12.99 12.22
N LEU A 260 7.40 -13.48 12.24
CA LEU A 260 8.48 -12.90 11.46
C LEU A 260 8.27 -13.11 9.95
N SER A 261 7.70 -14.23 9.51
CA SER A 261 7.37 -14.46 8.09
C SER A 261 6.26 -13.52 7.60
N LYS A 262 5.35 -13.08 8.48
CA LYS A 262 4.30 -12.11 8.16
C LYS A 262 4.76 -10.64 8.27
N LYS A 263 6.00 -10.39 8.70
CA LYS A 263 6.49 -9.02 8.97
C LYS A 263 6.40 -8.09 7.76
N THR A 264 6.69 -8.57 6.56
CA THR A 264 6.60 -7.76 5.33
C THR A 264 5.16 -7.33 5.10
N LEU A 265 4.22 -8.27 5.10
CA LEU A 265 2.79 -7.98 4.97
C LEU A 265 2.29 -6.99 6.03
N LEU A 266 2.66 -7.20 7.30
CA LEU A 266 2.24 -6.32 8.40
C LEU A 266 2.85 -4.92 8.34
N ASN A 267 3.81 -4.67 7.46
CA ASN A 267 4.40 -3.36 7.21
C ASN A 267 4.10 -2.83 5.80
N GLU A 268 3.23 -3.49 5.04
CA GLU A 268 2.97 -3.16 3.63
C GLU A 268 2.40 -1.73 3.44
N PHE A 269 1.66 -1.23 4.43
CA PHE A 269 1.21 0.17 4.42
C PHE A 269 2.36 1.20 4.40
N ASN A 270 3.60 0.81 4.71
CA ASN A 270 4.77 1.72 4.62
C ASN A 270 5.03 2.18 3.19
N HIS A 271 4.70 1.39 2.16
CA HIS A 271 4.79 1.83 0.77
C HIS A 271 3.84 2.99 0.49
N PHE A 272 2.65 2.94 1.09
CA PHE A 272 1.69 4.04 1.05
C PHE A 272 2.21 5.30 1.77
N GLU A 273 3.03 5.13 2.79
CA GLU A 273 3.60 6.20 3.58
C GLU A 273 4.88 6.81 2.96
N MET A 274 5.90 5.98 2.75
CA MET A 274 7.24 6.48 2.48
C MET A 274 7.49 6.77 1.00
N ASP A 275 6.99 5.90 0.15
CA ASP A 275 7.22 6.00 -1.30
C ASP A 275 6.19 6.89 -1.99
N MET A 276 5.15 7.34 -1.24
CA MET A 276 3.97 8.01 -1.79
C MET A 276 3.37 7.25 -2.98
N ASN A 277 3.60 5.94 -2.99
CA ASN A 277 3.10 5.03 -4.01
C ASN A 277 1.79 4.42 -3.55
N ILE A 278 0.72 5.17 -3.74
CA ILE A 278 -0.58 4.85 -3.19
C ILE A 278 -1.18 3.53 -3.69
N PHE A 279 -0.75 3.05 -4.85
CA PHE A 279 -1.33 1.83 -5.42
C PHE A 279 -0.53 0.56 -5.12
N GLN A 280 0.70 0.68 -4.62
CA GLN A 280 1.55 -0.47 -4.33
C GLN A 280 0.87 -1.50 -3.40
N PRO A 281 0.24 -1.10 -2.29
CA PRO A 281 -0.43 -2.05 -1.39
C PRO A 281 -1.51 -2.90 -2.05
N ALA A 282 -2.15 -2.39 -3.12
CA ALA A 282 -3.21 -3.10 -3.84
C ALA A 282 -2.69 -3.92 -5.04
N ILE A 283 -1.46 -3.63 -5.51
CA ILE A 283 -0.83 -4.30 -6.65
C ILE A 283 -0.11 -5.57 -6.18
N ASP A 284 0.59 -5.53 -5.05
CA ASP A 284 1.47 -6.60 -4.59
C ASP A 284 0.74 -7.87 -4.12
N ILE A 285 -0.55 -7.75 -3.80
CA ILE A 285 -1.35 -8.90 -3.36
C ILE A 285 -2.79 -8.83 -3.90
N THR A 286 -3.36 -9.98 -4.21
CA THR A 286 -4.79 -10.07 -4.57
C THR A 286 -5.68 -9.97 -3.32
N ASN A 287 -6.94 -9.53 -3.48
CA ASN A 287 -7.88 -9.47 -2.38
C ASN A 287 -8.04 -10.82 -1.68
N LYS A 288 -8.15 -11.91 -2.45
CA LYS A 288 -8.28 -13.27 -1.89
C LYS A 288 -7.03 -13.70 -1.11
N ALA A 289 -5.84 -13.36 -1.60
CA ALA A 289 -4.60 -13.69 -0.89
C ALA A 289 -4.49 -12.89 0.41
N LEU A 290 -4.88 -11.59 0.41
CA LEU A 290 -4.91 -10.77 1.62
C LEU A 290 -5.94 -11.29 2.64
N GLU A 291 -7.11 -11.74 2.19
CA GLU A 291 -8.13 -12.38 3.02
C GLU A 291 -7.58 -13.63 3.71
N ASN A 292 -6.94 -14.52 2.94
CA ASN A 292 -6.33 -15.72 3.49
C ASN A 292 -5.24 -15.39 4.54
N GLU A 293 -4.40 -14.41 4.27
CA GLU A 293 -3.38 -13.93 5.20
C GLU A 293 -4.00 -13.36 6.49
N LYS A 294 -5.08 -12.58 6.35
CA LYS A 294 -5.87 -12.07 7.47
C LYS A 294 -6.37 -13.21 8.35
N ASP A 295 -7.05 -14.19 7.76
CA ASP A 295 -7.63 -15.31 8.48
C ASP A 295 -6.56 -16.14 9.18
N GLU A 296 -5.44 -16.40 8.53
CA GLU A 296 -4.32 -17.14 9.11
C GLU A 296 -3.73 -16.42 10.34
N ILE A 297 -3.51 -15.09 10.22
CA ILE A 297 -2.98 -14.27 11.31
C ILE A 297 -3.96 -14.23 12.49
N LEU A 298 -5.25 -13.95 12.23
CA LEU A 298 -6.27 -13.87 13.29
C LEU A 298 -6.48 -15.21 13.97
N LYS A 299 -6.51 -16.31 13.23
CA LYS A 299 -6.57 -17.68 13.79
C LYS A 299 -5.36 -17.97 14.68
N LYS A 300 -4.17 -17.61 14.24
CA LYS A 300 -2.95 -17.81 15.03
C LYS A 300 -2.96 -16.99 16.31
N LEU A 301 -3.41 -15.74 16.27
CA LEU A 301 -3.58 -14.90 17.47
C LEU A 301 -4.63 -15.46 18.44
N GLY A 302 -5.70 -16.08 17.93
CA GLY A 302 -6.70 -16.75 18.74
C GLY A 302 -6.18 -18.00 19.46
N SER A 303 -5.17 -18.67 18.88
CA SER A 303 -4.54 -19.86 19.48
C SER A 303 -3.43 -19.55 20.47
N LEU A 304 -2.96 -18.30 20.55
CA LEU A 304 -2.02 -17.86 21.58
C LEU A 304 -2.71 -17.72 22.92
#